data_2d4725e47692f1a40c8b1a5dd89ded22
#
_entry.id   2d4725e47692f1a40c8b1a5dd89ded22
#
_cell.length_a   1.000
_cell.length_b   1.000
_cell.length_c   1.000
_cell.angle_alpha   90.00
_cell.angle_beta   90.00
_cell.angle_gamma   90.00
#
_symmetry.space_group_name_H-M   'P 1'
#
loop_
_entity.id
_entity.type
_entity.pdbx_description
1 polymer ?
#
loop_
_entity_poly.entity_id
_entity_poly.type
_entity_poly.pdbx_seq_one_letter_code
_entity_poly.pdbx_strand_id
1 'polypeptide(L)'
;MTLAGWVQRSRKMGGMTFIDLRDRYGITQLVFNEEVNAELCERANRLGREFVIQVKGTVNERFSKNQHIPTGDIEIIVSELDVLNSSLTPPFTIEENTDGGDDIRMKYRYLDLRRANVRSNLELRHKMTIEVRKYLDSQGFIEVETPILVGSTPEGARDFVVPSRMNPGQFYALPQSPQTLKQLLMVSGFDRYFQIAKCFRDEDLRADRQPEFTQIDCEMSFVEQDDVINLFEGMAKYLFKEIRGVEMNEPFMRMPWADAMKYYGSDKPDLRFGMKFVELMDIMKGHGFPVFDNAAYIGGICAEGAAHYTRKQLDVLTEFVKRPQIGAKGMVYARVEADGNVKSSVDKFYAQEVLQEMKAAFNAKPGDLILILSGDDAMKTRKQLNELRLEMGNQLGLRDKNKFVCLWVVDFPMFEWSDEEGRLMAMHHPFTHPKDEDIPLLDTDPAAVRADAYDMVCNGIEVGGGSIRIHDAQLQAKMFEILGFTPEKAQEQFGFLMNAFKYGAPPRGGRAYGLDRWVSIFAGLDSIRDCIAFPKNNSGRDVMLDAPSAIDQKQLDELNLIVEVKE
;
A
#
# COMPACT_ATOMS: atom_id res chain seq x y z
N MET A 1 -24.46 -24.51 29.02
CA MET A 1 -24.20 -23.23 28.32
C MET A 1 -25.05 -23.13 27.07
N THR A 2 -25.20 -21.92 26.51
CA THR A 2 -25.89 -21.70 25.22
C THR A 2 -24.91 -21.12 24.23
N LEU A 3 -24.87 -21.66 23.01
CA LEU A 3 -24.08 -21.17 21.88
C LEU A 3 -24.98 -20.93 20.67
N ALA A 4 -24.63 -19.93 19.86
CA ALA A 4 -25.27 -19.69 18.58
C ALA A 4 -24.20 -19.39 17.52
N GLY A 5 -24.44 -19.82 16.28
CA GLY A 5 -23.49 -19.64 15.20
C GLY A 5 -23.92 -20.38 13.92
N TRP A 6 -22.96 -20.56 13.05
CA TRP A 6 -23.13 -21.20 11.74
C TRP A 6 -22.57 -22.62 11.74
N VAL A 7 -23.28 -23.56 11.14
CA VAL A 7 -22.81 -24.93 10.92
C VAL A 7 -21.72 -24.91 9.85
N GLN A 8 -20.47 -25.06 10.23
CA GLN A 8 -19.36 -25.12 9.27
C GLN A 8 -19.22 -26.49 8.65
N ARG A 9 -19.28 -27.55 9.48
CA ARG A 9 -19.11 -28.93 9.04
C ARG A 9 -19.96 -29.87 9.91
N SER A 10 -20.52 -30.89 9.32
CA SER A 10 -21.19 -31.99 10.01
C SER A 10 -20.55 -33.33 9.64
N ARG A 11 -20.35 -34.20 10.60
CA ARG A 11 -19.75 -35.53 10.44
C ARG A 11 -20.55 -36.55 11.25
N LYS A 12 -20.96 -37.66 10.59
CA LYS A 12 -21.63 -38.78 11.24
C LYS A 12 -20.65 -39.94 11.44
N MET A 13 -20.51 -40.41 12.66
CA MET A 13 -19.61 -41.49 13.04
C MET A 13 -20.26 -42.35 14.12
N GLY A 14 -20.64 -43.60 13.76
CA GLY A 14 -21.04 -44.64 14.71
C GLY A 14 -22.13 -44.23 15.70
N GLY A 15 -23.31 -43.77 15.26
CA GLY A 15 -24.38 -43.33 16.15
C GLY A 15 -24.20 -41.95 16.79
N MET A 16 -23.12 -41.29 16.48
CA MET A 16 -22.87 -39.90 16.90
C MET A 16 -22.82 -38.94 15.70
N THR A 17 -23.30 -37.73 15.90
CA THR A 17 -23.14 -36.62 14.96
C THR A 17 -22.33 -35.54 15.61
N PHE A 18 -21.25 -35.13 14.92
CA PHE A 18 -20.37 -34.06 15.32
C PHE A 18 -20.59 -32.86 14.39
N ILE A 19 -20.82 -31.70 14.98
CA ILE A 19 -20.98 -30.45 14.22
C ILE A 19 -19.93 -29.44 14.69
N ASP A 20 -19.20 -28.89 13.75
CA ASP A 20 -18.33 -27.76 13.99
C ASP A 20 -19.19 -26.48 13.89
N LEU A 21 -19.53 -25.90 15.03
CA LEU A 21 -20.25 -24.62 15.12
C LEU A 21 -19.24 -23.47 15.08
N ARG A 22 -19.36 -22.61 14.08
CA ARG A 22 -18.53 -21.42 13.95
C ARG A 22 -19.28 -20.19 14.44
N ASP A 23 -18.64 -19.43 15.29
CA ASP A 23 -19.10 -18.11 15.72
C ASP A 23 -18.01 -17.04 15.44
N ARG A 24 -18.16 -15.86 16.04
CA ARG A 24 -17.18 -14.76 15.92
C ARG A 24 -15.81 -15.15 16.48
N TYR A 25 -15.74 -16.00 17.48
CA TYR A 25 -14.52 -16.30 18.23
C TYR A 25 -13.79 -17.55 17.74
N GLY A 26 -14.43 -18.35 16.92
CA GLY A 26 -13.84 -19.55 16.35
C GLY A 26 -14.84 -20.70 16.15
N ILE A 27 -14.35 -21.91 16.34
CA ILE A 27 -15.11 -23.15 16.09
C ILE A 27 -15.21 -23.90 17.40
N THR A 28 -16.42 -24.38 17.74
CA THR A 28 -16.66 -25.28 18.88
C THR A 28 -17.33 -26.56 18.38
N GLN A 29 -16.83 -27.71 18.80
CA GLN A 29 -17.43 -29.00 18.44
C GLN A 29 -18.69 -29.25 19.29
N LEU A 30 -19.77 -29.56 18.61
CA LEU A 30 -21.02 -30.04 19.19
C LEU A 30 -21.14 -31.56 18.99
N VAL A 31 -21.66 -32.24 19.98
CA VAL A 31 -21.85 -33.70 19.96
C VAL A 31 -23.33 -34.03 20.20
N PHE A 32 -23.86 -34.82 19.31
CA PHE A 32 -25.21 -35.40 19.39
C PHE A 32 -25.07 -36.93 19.41
N ASN A 33 -25.65 -37.55 20.41
CA ASN A 33 -25.57 -39.02 20.59
C ASN A 33 -26.95 -39.63 20.38
N GLU A 34 -27.06 -40.53 19.40
CA GLU A 34 -28.29 -41.23 19.02
C GLU A 34 -28.82 -42.11 20.16
N GLU A 35 -27.93 -42.73 20.93
CA GLU A 35 -28.33 -43.56 22.11
C GLU A 35 -28.95 -42.75 23.22
N VAL A 36 -28.59 -41.47 23.37
CA VAL A 36 -29.10 -40.58 24.39
C VAL A 36 -30.39 -39.89 23.94
N ASN A 37 -30.42 -39.39 22.72
CA ASN A 37 -31.56 -38.70 22.11
C ASN A 37 -31.55 -38.86 20.58
N ALA A 38 -32.23 -39.88 20.10
CA ALA A 38 -32.29 -40.22 18.68
C ALA A 38 -32.98 -39.12 17.84
N GLU A 39 -34.05 -38.49 18.35
CA GLU A 39 -34.77 -37.42 17.66
C GLU A 39 -33.88 -36.19 17.47
N LEU A 40 -33.16 -35.78 18.51
CA LEU A 40 -32.24 -34.66 18.47
C LEU A 40 -31.07 -34.93 17.49
N CYS A 41 -30.54 -36.16 17.50
CA CYS A 41 -29.49 -36.58 16.58
C CYS A 41 -29.97 -36.60 15.11
N GLU A 42 -31.22 -37.06 14.86
CA GLU A 42 -31.81 -37.00 13.52
C GLU A 42 -32.00 -35.55 13.04
N ARG A 43 -32.45 -34.65 13.91
CA ARG A 43 -32.53 -33.21 13.59
C ARG A 43 -31.17 -32.63 13.25
N ALA A 44 -30.12 -32.98 13.99
CA ALA A 44 -28.74 -32.55 13.72
C ALA A 44 -28.24 -33.09 12.36
N ASN A 45 -28.59 -34.30 11.98
CA ASN A 45 -28.23 -34.90 10.68
C ASN A 45 -28.86 -34.20 9.46
N ARG A 46 -29.93 -33.43 9.67
CA ARG A 46 -30.59 -32.65 8.60
C ARG A 46 -30.03 -31.27 8.42
N LEU A 47 -29.07 -30.84 9.26
CA LEU A 47 -28.46 -29.51 9.18
C LEU A 47 -27.52 -29.41 7.96
N GLY A 48 -27.74 -28.42 7.14
CA GLY A 48 -26.84 -28.03 6.06
C GLY A 48 -25.72 -27.12 6.50
N ARG A 49 -24.69 -26.98 5.66
CA ARG A 49 -23.63 -25.97 5.86
C ARG A 49 -24.23 -24.59 5.93
N GLU A 50 -23.66 -23.75 6.79
CA GLU A 50 -24.04 -22.35 7.02
C GLU A 50 -25.46 -22.15 7.58
N PHE A 51 -26.18 -23.23 8.00
CA PHE A 51 -27.38 -23.04 8.80
C PHE A 51 -27.03 -22.31 10.10
N VAL A 52 -27.86 -21.36 10.48
CA VAL A 52 -27.74 -20.64 11.76
C VAL A 52 -28.51 -21.40 12.81
N ILE A 53 -27.80 -21.85 13.83
CA ILE A 53 -28.39 -22.65 14.92
C ILE A 53 -28.06 -22.05 16.28
N GLN A 54 -28.93 -22.33 17.23
CA GLN A 54 -28.68 -22.14 18.66
C GLN A 54 -28.76 -23.51 19.34
N VAL A 55 -27.81 -23.78 20.23
CA VAL A 55 -27.77 -25.02 21.01
C VAL A 55 -27.62 -24.72 22.49
N LYS A 56 -28.23 -25.56 23.32
CA LYS A 56 -27.90 -25.66 24.76
C LYS A 56 -27.24 -27.00 25.00
N GLY A 57 -26.30 -27.02 25.94
CA GLY A 57 -25.61 -28.25 26.27
C GLY A 57 -24.63 -28.09 27.44
N THR A 58 -23.97 -29.19 27.75
CA THR A 58 -22.95 -29.29 28.78
C THR A 58 -21.58 -29.34 28.18
N VAL A 59 -20.64 -28.57 28.75
CA VAL A 59 -19.24 -28.59 28.36
C VAL A 59 -18.57 -29.84 28.91
N ASN A 60 -17.98 -30.62 28.02
CA ASN A 60 -17.19 -31.80 28.36
C ASN A 60 -15.77 -31.68 27.80
N GLU A 61 -14.83 -32.36 28.46
CA GLU A 61 -13.49 -32.56 27.88
C GLU A 61 -13.55 -33.52 26.69
N ARG A 62 -12.88 -33.17 25.58
CA ARG A 62 -12.83 -34.03 24.41
C ARG A 62 -11.97 -35.27 24.68
N PHE A 63 -12.43 -36.42 24.23
CA PHE A 63 -11.63 -37.62 24.24
C PHE A 63 -10.42 -37.50 23.29
N SER A 64 -10.61 -36.95 22.09
CA SER A 64 -9.55 -36.66 21.13
C SER A 64 -9.39 -35.14 21.00
N LYS A 65 -8.38 -34.60 21.64
CA LYS A 65 -8.08 -33.16 21.63
C LYS A 65 -7.61 -32.70 20.26
N ASN A 66 -8.00 -31.49 19.87
CA ASN A 66 -7.58 -30.85 18.62
C ASN A 66 -6.78 -29.57 18.91
N GLN A 67 -5.47 -29.65 18.76
CA GLN A 67 -4.57 -28.52 19.02
C GLN A 67 -4.63 -27.40 17.96
N HIS A 68 -5.37 -27.60 16.86
CA HIS A 68 -5.47 -26.63 15.77
C HIS A 68 -6.57 -25.57 15.98
N ILE A 69 -7.41 -25.73 16.99
CA ILE A 69 -8.44 -24.75 17.35
C ILE A 69 -8.39 -24.40 18.82
N PRO A 70 -8.67 -23.15 19.21
CA PRO A 70 -8.57 -22.69 20.60
C PRO A 70 -9.46 -23.47 21.58
N THR A 71 -10.62 -23.96 21.11
CA THR A 71 -11.58 -24.75 21.89
C THR A 71 -11.34 -26.25 21.79
N GLY A 72 -10.20 -26.68 21.25
CA GLY A 72 -9.96 -28.07 20.88
C GLY A 72 -9.86 -29.07 22.03
N ASP A 73 -9.78 -28.61 23.28
CA ASP A 73 -9.79 -29.45 24.48
C ASP A 73 -11.20 -29.81 24.95
N ILE A 74 -12.21 -29.08 24.48
CA ILE A 74 -13.61 -29.22 24.92
C ILE A 74 -14.57 -29.49 23.78
N GLU A 75 -15.72 -30.04 24.12
CA GLU A 75 -16.88 -30.21 23.24
C GLU A 75 -18.17 -29.95 24.01
N ILE A 76 -19.24 -29.71 23.29
CA ILE A 76 -20.57 -29.48 23.89
C ILE A 76 -21.44 -30.71 23.60
N ILE A 77 -21.85 -31.39 24.70
CA ILE A 77 -22.90 -32.42 24.61
C ILE A 77 -24.24 -31.69 24.59
N VAL A 78 -24.88 -31.71 23.40
CA VAL A 78 -26.08 -30.93 23.11
C VAL A 78 -27.33 -31.59 23.73
N SER A 79 -28.13 -30.79 24.41
CA SER A 79 -29.43 -31.18 24.95
C SER A 79 -30.61 -30.54 24.23
N GLU A 80 -30.44 -29.35 23.66
CA GLU A 80 -31.46 -28.65 22.88
C GLU A 80 -30.84 -28.04 21.60
N LEU A 81 -31.60 -28.06 20.53
CA LEU A 81 -31.21 -27.53 19.21
C LEU A 81 -32.37 -26.73 18.62
N ASP A 82 -32.11 -25.48 18.27
CA ASP A 82 -33.01 -24.62 17.51
C ASP A 82 -32.35 -24.21 16.20
N VAL A 83 -33.06 -24.37 15.09
CA VAL A 83 -32.66 -23.86 13.79
C VAL A 83 -33.22 -22.45 13.66
N LEU A 84 -32.34 -21.43 13.79
CA LEU A 84 -32.74 -20.04 13.71
C LEU A 84 -32.97 -19.61 12.26
N ASN A 85 -32.16 -20.13 11.34
CA ASN A 85 -32.34 -19.91 9.91
C ASN A 85 -31.64 -21.00 9.08
N SER A 86 -32.24 -21.36 7.97
CA SER A 86 -31.62 -22.25 6.98
C SER A 86 -30.72 -21.49 6.02
N SER A 87 -29.87 -22.18 5.28
CA SER A 87 -28.98 -21.60 4.28
C SER A 87 -29.01 -22.41 3.00
N LEU A 88 -28.86 -21.73 1.87
CA LEU A 88 -28.47 -22.40 0.63
C LEU A 88 -27.02 -22.88 0.74
N THR A 89 -26.65 -23.86 -0.12
CA THR A 89 -25.24 -24.25 -0.22
C THR A 89 -24.41 -23.08 -0.69
N PRO A 90 -23.36 -22.68 0.08
CA PRO A 90 -22.51 -21.57 -0.33
C PRO A 90 -21.84 -21.84 -1.69
N PRO A 91 -21.60 -20.79 -2.50
CA PRO A 91 -20.96 -20.92 -3.80
C PRO A 91 -19.46 -21.27 -3.73
N PHE A 92 -18.87 -21.23 -2.54
CA PHE A 92 -17.49 -21.62 -2.24
C PHE A 92 -17.35 -22.05 -0.78
N THR A 93 -16.27 -22.73 -0.47
CA THR A 93 -15.99 -23.21 0.89
C THR A 93 -15.59 -22.05 1.81
N ILE A 94 -16.29 -21.90 2.94
CA ILE A 94 -16.02 -20.84 3.94
C ILE A 94 -15.00 -21.38 4.97
N GLU A 95 -13.78 -21.57 4.51
CA GLU A 95 -12.62 -22.03 5.28
C GLU A 95 -11.38 -21.17 4.89
N GLU A 96 -10.29 -21.27 5.64
CA GLU A 96 -9.05 -20.53 5.32
C GLU A 96 -8.57 -20.81 3.90
N ASN A 97 -8.54 -22.11 3.52
CA ASN A 97 -8.29 -22.55 2.15
C ASN A 97 -9.63 -22.70 1.45
N THR A 98 -9.97 -21.75 0.60
CA THR A 98 -11.22 -21.77 -0.17
C THR A 98 -10.96 -22.19 -1.61
N ASP A 99 -11.97 -22.80 -2.23
CA ASP A 99 -12.06 -23.12 -3.66
C ASP A 99 -12.64 -21.95 -4.48
N GLY A 100 -13.04 -20.86 -3.82
CA GLY A 100 -13.59 -19.66 -4.46
C GLY A 100 -12.53 -18.77 -5.09
N GLY A 101 -12.64 -18.53 -6.40
CA GLY A 101 -11.85 -17.50 -7.09
C GLY A 101 -12.25 -16.08 -6.69
N ASP A 102 -11.42 -15.10 -7.04
CA ASP A 102 -11.61 -13.70 -6.63
C ASP A 102 -12.98 -13.14 -7.02
N ASP A 103 -13.45 -13.38 -8.23
CA ASP A 103 -14.73 -12.85 -8.73
C ASP A 103 -15.92 -13.32 -7.90
N ILE A 104 -15.98 -14.62 -7.58
CA ILE A 104 -17.08 -15.18 -6.81
C ILE A 104 -17.02 -14.74 -5.34
N ARG A 105 -15.80 -14.63 -4.78
CA ARG A 105 -15.59 -14.12 -3.42
C ARG A 105 -15.97 -12.66 -3.30
N MET A 106 -15.72 -11.83 -4.31
CA MET A 106 -16.13 -10.44 -4.33
C MET A 106 -17.64 -10.29 -4.49
N LYS A 107 -18.28 -11.13 -5.34
CA LYS A 107 -19.73 -11.12 -5.50
C LYS A 107 -20.48 -11.55 -4.23
N TYR A 108 -19.95 -12.50 -3.50
CA TYR A 108 -20.48 -12.98 -2.22
C TYR A 108 -19.58 -12.56 -1.05
N ARG A 109 -19.14 -11.30 -1.05
CA ARG A 109 -18.17 -10.79 -0.06
C ARG A 109 -18.62 -10.99 1.38
N TYR A 110 -19.91 -10.91 1.67
CA TYR A 110 -20.48 -11.20 3.00
C TYR A 110 -20.27 -12.65 3.45
N LEU A 111 -20.08 -13.61 2.54
CA LEU A 111 -19.67 -14.97 2.86
C LEU A 111 -18.15 -15.08 3.03
N ASP A 112 -17.39 -14.43 2.17
CA ASP A 112 -15.93 -14.39 2.25
C ASP A 112 -15.46 -13.75 3.58
N LEU A 113 -16.17 -12.75 4.09
CA LEU A 113 -15.93 -12.12 5.39
C LEU A 113 -16.17 -13.05 6.60
N ARG A 114 -16.85 -14.21 6.42
CA ARG A 114 -16.95 -15.24 7.47
C ARG A 114 -15.67 -16.05 7.64
N ARG A 115 -14.78 -16.03 6.67
CA ARG A 115 -13.49 -16.73 6.73
C ARG A 115 -12.59 -16.06 7.76
N ALA A 116 -11.98 -16.85 8.64
CA ALA A 116 -11.19 -16.34 9.77
C ALA A 116 -10.02 -15.44 9.33
N ASN A 117 -9.30 -15.83 8.28
CA ASN A 117 -8.17 -15.07 7.75
C ASN A 117 -8.59 -13.72 7.14
N VAL A 118 -9.76 -13.62 6.50
CA VAL A 118 -10.28 -12.35 5.97
C VAL A 118 -10.77 -11.45 7.10
N ARG A 119 -11.49 -12.03 8.06
CA ARG A 119 -12.00 -11.27 9.22
C ARG A 119 -10.86 -10.73 10.08
N SER A 120 -9.81 -11.52 10.32
CA SER A 120 -8.66 -11.10 11.13
C SER A 120 -7.97 -9.84 10.58
N ASN A 121 -7.98 -9.64 9.26
CA ASN A 121 -7.44 -8.42 8.64
C ASN A 121 -8.27 -7.17 9.03
N LEU A 122 -9.60 -7.31 9.12
CA LEU A 122 -10.46 -6.21 9.55
C LEU A 122 -10.37 -5.97 11.05
N GLU A 123 -10.19 -7.01 11.86
CA GLU A 123 -9.92 -6.90 13.29
C GLU A 123 -8.58 -6.21 13.54
N LEU A 124 -7.55 -6.53 12.75
CA LEU A 124 -6.27 -5.83 12.77
C LEU A 124 -6.42 -4.36 12.39
N ARG A 125 -7.19 -4.06 11.33
CA ARG A 125 -7.52 -2.68 10.93
C ARG A 125 -8.19 -1.91 12.06
N HIS A 126 -9.19 -2.52 12.72
CA HIS A 126 -9.86 -1.93 13.87
C HIS A 126 -8.87 -1.63 15.00
N LYS A 127 -8.05 -2.61 15.39
CA LYS A 127 -7.05 -2.44 16.45
C LYS A 127 -6.07 -1.32 16.10
N MET A 128 -5.55 -1.31 14.87
CA MET A 128 -4.63 -0.26 14.40
C MET A 128 -5.27 1.14 14.50
N THR A 129 -6.52 1.28 14.08
CA THR A 129 -7.23 2.57 14.15
C THR A 129 -7.38 3.06 15.59
N ILE A 130 -7.69 2.16 16.52
CA ILE A 130 -7.79 2.50 17.95
C ILE A 130 -6.44 2.92 18.52
N GLU A 131 -5.36 2.17 18.21
CA GLU A 131 -4.03 2.50 18.72
C GLU A 131 -3.49 3.82 18.13
N VAL A 132 -3.77 4.11 16.86
CA VAL A 132 -3.47 5.42 16.25
C VAL A 132 -4.14 6.56 17.01
N ARG A 133 -5.45 6.43 17.30
CA ARG A 133 -6.18 7.44 18.09
C ARG A 133 -5.60 7.65 19.47
N LYS A 134 -5.28 6.57 20.19
CA LYS A 134 -4.65 6.65 21.51
C LYS A 134 -3.31 7.38 21.47
N TYR A 135 -2.47 7.05 20.49
CA TYR A 135 -1.17 7.69 20.35
C TYR A 135 -1.33 9.19 20.05
N LEU A 136 -2.12 9.55 19.05
CA LEU A 136 -2.29 10.94 18.63
C LEU A 136 -2.98 11.79 19.72
N ASP A 137 -3.99 11.25 20.42
CA ASP A 137 -4.60 11.90 21.59
C ASP A 137 -3.55 12.17 22.67
N SER A 138 -2.70 11.19 22.98
CA SER A 138 -1.61 11.35 23.98
C SER A 138 -0.58 12.42 23.57
N GLN A 139 -0.49 12.74 22.30
CA GLN A 139 0.37 13.80 21.74
C GLN A 139 -0.36 15.15 21.60
N GLY A 140 -1.59 15.25 22.08
CA GLY A 140 -2.39 16.48 22.08
C GLY A 140 -3.03 16.81 20.72
N PHE A 141 -3.23 15.84 19.85
CA PHE A 141 -3.98 16.02 18.61
C PHE A 141 -5.47 15.98 18.85
N ILE A 142 -6.20 16.77 18.09
CA ILE A 142 -7.67 16.83 18.08
C ILE A 142 -8.16 16.16 16.79
N GLU A 143 -9.04 15.15 16.90
CA GLU A 143 -9.70 14.54 15.75
C GLU A 143 -10.83 15.47 15.26
N VAL A 144 -10.72 15.96 14.02
CA VAL A 144 -11.72 16.85 13.42
C VAL A 144 -12.15 16.30 12.07
N GLU A 145 -13.45 16.06 11.91
CA GLU A 145 -14.02 15.65 10.63
C GLU A 145 -14.12 16.83 9.67
N THR A 146 -13.74 16.61 8.42
CA THR A 146 -13.89 17.57 7.32
C THR A 146 -14.98 17.11 6.36
N PRO A 147 -15.62 18.03 5.60
CA PRO A 147 -16.66 17.66 4.65
C PRO A 147 -16.17 16.68 3.57
N ILE A 148 -17.06 15.77 3.15
CA ILE A 148 -16.86 14.92 1.98
C ILE A 148 -17.38 15.59 0.70
N LEU A 149 -18.41 16.43 0.79
CA LEU A 149 -18.90 17.24 -0.33
C LEU A 149 -18.13 18.56 -0.35
N VAL A 150 -17.14 18.67 -1.24
CA VAL A 150 -16.24 19.84 -1.34
C VAL A 150 -16.25 20.41 -2.76
N GLY A 151 -15.55 21.51 -2.99
CA GLY A 151 -15.25 21.99 -4.33
C GLY A 151 -14.12 21.16 -4.98
N SER A 152 -14.12 21.10 -6.31
CA SER A 152 -13.01 20.48 -7.05
C SER A 152 -11.71 21.21 -6.75
N THR A 153 -10.67 20.43 -6.38
CA THR A 153 -9.31 20.94 -6.15
C THR A 153 -8.31 20.05 -6.91
N PRO A 154 -7.46 20.62 -7.76
CA PRO A 154 -6.49 19.85 -8.51
C PRO A 154 -5.34 19.37 -7.61
N GLU A 155 -5.42 18.12 -7.14
CA GLU A 155 -4.39 17.48 -6.32
C GLU A 155 -3.63 16.36 -7.07
N GLY A 156 -3.70 16.34 -8.41
CA GLY A 156 -2.98 15.40 -9.27
C GLY A 156 -3.81 14.24 -9.82
N ALA A 157 -4.85 13.79 -9.14
CA ALA A 157 -5.81 12.81 -9.65
C ALA A 157 -7.06 13.47 -10.23
N ARG A 158 -7.90 12.70 -10.93
CA ARG A 158 -9.24 13.15 -11.30
C ARG A 158 -10.19 13.03 -10.11
N ASP A 159 -11.13 13.98 -10.04
CA ASP A 159 -12.14 13.99 -9.01
C ASP A 159 -13.35 13.11 -9.38
N PHE A 160 -13.93 12.44 -8.39
CA PHE A 160 -15.32 12.00 -8.48
C PHE A 160 -16.23 13.17 -8.21
N VAL A 161 -17.24 13.40 -9.05
CA VAL A 161 -18.15 14.54 -8.96
C VAL A 161 -19.56 14.12 -8.61
N VAL A 162 -20.25 14.94 -7.82
CA VAL A 162 -21.63 14.72 -7.37
C VAL A 162 -22.47 15.94 -7.78
N PRO A 163 -23.52 15.78 -8.60
CA PRO A 163 -24.36 16.91 -9.02
C PRO A 163 -25.18 17.46 -7.86
N SER A 164 -25.38 18.79 -7.85
CA SER A 164 -26.18 19.49 -6.86
C SER A 164 -27.61 19.78 -7.39
N ARG A 165 -28.62 19.15 -6.79
CA ARG A 165 -30.03 19.45 -7.14
C ARG A 165 -30.43 20.89 -6.77
N MET A 166 -29.89 21.40 -5.67
CA MET A 166 -30.22 22.75 -5.18
C MET A 166 -29.55 23.86 -6.01
N ASN A 167 -28.48 23.54 -6.73
CA ASN A 167 -27.72 24.47 -7.55
C ASN A 167 -27.53 23.85 -8.95
N PRO A 168 -28.51 23.99 -9.85
CA PRO A 168 -28.48 23.38 -11.17
C PRO A 168 -27.22 23.74 -11.96
N GLY A 169 -26.60 22.74 -12.61
CA GLY A 169 -25.35 22.90 -13.35
C GLY A 169 -24.10 23.00 -12.51
N GLN A 170 -24.19 22.88 -11.18
CA GLN A 170 -23.06 22.86 -10.27
C GLN A 170 -22.86 21.49 -9.65
N PHE A 171 -21.59 21.18 -9.32
CA PHE A 171 -21.19 19.88 -8.79
C PHE A 171 -20.36 20.05 -7.53
N TYR A 172 -20.55 19.17 -6.57
CA TYR A 172 -19.54 18.86 -5.56
C TYR A 172 -18.51 17.90 -6.12
N ALA A 173 -17.32 17.93 -5.56
CA ALA A 173 -16.33 16.88 -5.73
C ALA A 173 -16.18 16.07 -4.44
N LEU A 174 -15.77 14.81 -4.56
CA LEU A 174 -15.32 14.02 -3.41
C LEU A 174 -13.82 14.30 -3.16
N PRO A 175 -13.38 14.49 -1.90
CA PRO A 175 -12.03 14.95 -1.61
C PRO A 175 -10.98 13.89 -1.94
N GLN A 176 -9.92 14.29 -2.63
CA GLN A 176 -8.75 13.45 -2.86
C GLN A 176 -7.93 13.27 -1.57
N SER A 177 -7.96 14.29 -0.71
CA SER A 177 -7.45 14.32 0.66
C SER A 177 -8.03 15.55 1.37
N PRO A 178 -7.97 15.66 2.70
CA PRO A 178 -8.37 16.88 3.41
C PRO A 178 -7.30 18.00 3.38
N GLN A 179 -6.40 18.00 2.40
CA GLN A 179 -5.20 18.86 2.35
C GLN A 179 -5.46 20.34 2.53
N THR A 180 -6.49 20.89 1.89
CA THR A 180 -6.81 22.32 2.00
C THR A 180 -7.50 22.65 3.32
N LEU A 181 -8.38 21.78 3.78
CA LEU A 181 -9.15 21.99 5.01
C LEU A 181 -8.31 21.88 6.27
N LYS A 182 -7.37 20.92 6.32
CA LYS A 182 -6.47 20.80 7.47
C LYS A 182 -5.56 22.02 7.64
N GLN A 183 -5.13 22.65 6.54
CA GLN A 183 -4.39 23.90 6.61
C GLN A 183 -5.25 25.05 7.17
N LEU A 184 -6.53 25.12 6.83
CA LEU A 184 -7.47 26.07 7.43
C LEU A 184 -7.64 25.85 8.94
N LEU A 185 -7.64 24.58 9.40
CA LEU A 185 -7.65 24.27 10.83
C LEU A 185 -6.41 24.80 11.55
N MET A 186 -5.23 24.77 10.89
CA MET A 186 -4.03 25.39 11.46
C MET A 186 -4.16 26.90 11.56
N VAL A 187 -4.68 27.56 10.52
CA VAL A 187 -5.00 29.01 10.56
C VAL A 187 -6.04 29.32 11.66
N SER A 188 -6.92 28.38 11.94
CA SER A 188 -7.94 28.48 13.00
C SER A 188 -7.40 28.23 14.42
N GLY A 189 -6.11 27.91 14.58
CA GLY A 189 -5.47 27.75 15.88
C GLY A 189 -5.67 26.37 16.54
N PHE A 190 -5.92 25.31 15.77
CA PHE A 190 -6.04 23.95 16.32
C PHE A 190 -4.69 23.32 16.68
N ASP A 191 -3.59 23.84 16.18
CA ASP A 191 -2.19 23.43 16.40
C ASP A 191 -1.85 21.99 16.04
N ARG A 192 -2.66 21.02 16.42
CA ARG A 192 -2.47 19.58 16.13
C ARG A 192 -3.79 18.94 15.76
N TYR A 193 -3.93 18.63 14.49
CA TYR A 193 -5.12 17.99 13.91
C TYR A 193 -4.81 16.60 13.41
N PHE A 194 -5.77 15.69 13.56
CA PHE A 194 -5.79 14.46 12.77
C PHE A 194 -7.22 14.07 12.37
N GLN A 195 -7.31 13.17 11.40
CA GLN A 195 -8.56 12.54 10.97
C GLN A 195 -8.29 11.17 10.36
N ILE A 196 -9.14 10.20 10.65
CA ILE A 196 -9.22 8.95 9.88
C ILE A 196 -10.11 9.23 8.68
N ALA A 197 -9.50 9.75 7.60
CA ALA A 197 -10.20 10.36 6.49
C ALA A 197 -10.49 9.38 5.35
N LYS A 198 -11.72 9.41 4.80
CA LYS A 198 -12.01 8.81 3.50
C LYS A 198 -11.53 9.73 2.40
N CYS A 199 -10.78 9.14 1.45
CA CYS A 199 -10.23 9.81 0.29
C CYS A 199 -10.67 9.11 -0.99
N PHE A 200 -10.81 9.88 -2.07
CA PHE A 200 -11.37 9.42 -3.34
C PHE A 200 -10.48 9.88 -4.50
N ARG A 201 -10.07 8.98 -5.37
CA ARG A 201 -9.26 9.30 -6.55
C ARG A 201 -9.70 8.45 -7.72
N ASP A 202 -10.05 9.10 -8.83
CA ASP A 202 -10.39 8.44 -10.08
C ASP A 202 -9.10 8.20 -10.89
N GLU A 203 -8.41 7.14 -10.56
CA GLU A 203 -7.13 6.72 -11.13
C GLU A 203 -7.20 5.25 -11.57
N ASP A 204 -6.21 4.83 -12.37
CA ASP A 204 -6.04 3.43 -12.74
C ASP A 204 -5.78 2.57 -11.51
N LEU A 205 -6.54 1.49 -11.40
CA LEU A 205 -6.49 0.60 -10.25
C LEU A 205 -5.33 -0.39 -10.35
N ARG A 206 -4.72 -0.65 -9.20
CA ARG A 206 -3.63 -1.60 -9.01
C ARG A 206 -3.86 -2.38 -7.70
N ALA A 207 -3.00 -3.36 -7.41
CA ALA A 207 -3.09 -4.13 -6.17
C ALA A 207 -3.01 -3.28 -4.89
N ASP A 208 -2.33 -2.14 -4.96
CA ASP A 208 -2.11 -1.18 -3.88
C ASP A 208 -2.94 0.11 -4.02
N ARG A 209 -3.92 0.15 -4.94
CA ARG A 209 -4.79 1.31 -5.20
C ARG A 209 -6.25 0.93 -5.27
N GLN A 210 -7.09 1.75 -4.64
CA GLN A 210 -8.55 1.69 -4.70
C GLN A 210 -9.10 3.09 -4.98
N PRO A 211 -10.25 3.22 -5.66
CA PRO A 211 -10.83 4.53 -5.97
C PRO A 211 -11.30 5.26 -4.71
N GLU A 212 -11.60 4.53 -3.65
CA GLU A 212 -11.83 5.03 -2.30
C GLU A 212 -10.93 4.29 -1.32
N PHE A 213 -10.24 5.03 -0.46
CA PHE A 213 -9.30 4.50 0.51
C PHE A 213 -9.31 5.34 1.79
N THR A 214 -8.56 4.93 2.80
CA THR A 214 -8.54 5.62 4.09
C THR A 214 -7.14 6.11 4.41
N GLN A 215 -7.03 7.37 4.83
CA GLN A 215 -5.81 7.97 5.34
C GLN A 215 -5.92 8.24 6.84
N ILE A 216 -4.79 8.10 7.54
CA ILE A 216 -4.54 8.78 8.81
C ILE A 216 -3.91 10.10 8.41
N ASP A 217 -4.71 11.16 8.38
CA ASP A 217 -4.28 12.48 7.96
C ASP A 217 -3.99 13.38 9.17
N CYS A 218 -2.85 14.07 9.15
CA CYS A 218 -2.38 14.88 10.27
C CYS A 218 -1.79 16.20 9.79
N GLU A 219 -1.92 17.25 10.62
CA GLU A 219 -1.27 18.54 10.42
C GLU A 219 -0.90 19.16 11.77
N MET A 220 0.23 19.88 11.83
CA MET A 220 0.78 20.50 13.02
C MET A 220 1.25 21.93 12.72
N SER A 221 1.01 22.84 13.67
CA SER A 221 1.53 24.23 13.63
C SER A 221 2.81 24.36 14.40
N PHE A 222 3.61 25.37 14.05
CA PHE A 222 4.88 25.76 14.72
C PHE A 222 5.89 24.61 14.78
N VAL A 223 6.08 23.91 13.67
CA VAL A 223 6.96 22.75 13.54
C VAL A 223 7.90 22.89 12.36
N GLU A 224 9.04 22.22 12.48
CA GLU A 224 10.01 21.95 11.44
C GLU A 224 9.97 20.47 11.03
N GLN A 225 10.73 20.10 10.00
CA GLN A 225 10.77 18.72 9.47
C GLN A 225 11.06 17.68 10.56
N ASP A 226 12.03 17.98 11.43
CA ASP A 226 12.46 17.06 12.48
C ASP A 226 11.38 16.80 13.53
N ASP A 227 10.57 17.82 13.87
CA ASP A 227 9.46 17.66 14.80
C ASP A 227 8.43 16.67 14.27
N VAL A 228 8.10 16.82 12.98
CA VAL A 228 7.13 15.93 12.31
C VAL A 228 7.69 14.51 12.19
N ILE A 229 8.93 14.37 11.72
CA ILE A 229 9.60 13.07 11.58
C ILE A 229 9.65 12.34 12.93
N ASN A 230 10.13 13.00 13.98
CA ASN A 230 10.30 12.37 15.30
C ASN A 230 8.97 11.93 15.91
N LEU A 231 7.91 12.74 15.80
CA LEU A 231 6.59 12.41 16.33
C LEU A 231 6.02 11.17 15.62
N PHE A 232 6.08 11.15 14.28
CA PHE A 232 5.48 10.07 13.49
C PHE A 232 6.36 8.81 13.42
N GLU A 233 7.67 8.91 13.60
CA GLU A 233 8.51 7.76 13.87
C GLU A 233 8.13 7.11 15.21
N GLY A 234 7.87 7.93 16.23
CA GLY A 234 7.34 7.47 17.51
C GLY A 234 6.01 6.73 17.37
N MET A 235 5.09 7.24 16.52
CA MET A 235 3.83 6.56 16.23
C MET A 235 4.05 5.20 15.57
N ALA A 236 4.93 5.13 14.57
CA ALA A 236 5.23 3.87 13.89
C ALA A 236 5.81 2.83 14.87
N LYS A 237 6.79 3.20 15.68
CA LYS A 237 7.39 2.34 16.70
C LYS A 237 6.34 1.86 17.72
N TYR A 238 5.47 2.77 18.17
CA TYR A 238 4.35 2.44 19.06
C TYR A 238 3.43 1.39 18.44
N LEU A 239 3.02 1.57 17.17
CA LEU A 239 2.14 0.63 16.48
C LEU A 239 2.80 -0.75 16.31
N PHE A 240 4.09 -0.82 15.93
CA PHE A 240 4.81 -2.09 15.83
C PHE A 240 4.85 -2.81 17.18
N LYS A 241 5.09 -2.10 18.26
CA LYS A 241 5.11 -2.66 19.62
C LYS A 241 3.73 -3.17 20.04
N GLU A 242 2.70 -2.31 19.99
CA GLU A 242 1.36 -2.62 20.52
C GLU A 242 0.58 -3.67 19.68
N ILE A 243 0.86 -3.73 18.38
CA ILE A 243 0.10 -4.60 17.46
C ILE A 243 0.89 -5.87 17.13
N ARG A 244 2.19 -5.78 16.88
CA ARG A 244 3.03 -6.89 16.44
C ARG A 244 3.97 -7.42 17.52
N GLY A 245 4.12 -6.72 18.65
CA GLY A 245 5.11 -7.05 19.68
C GLY A 245 6.56 -6.87 19.22
N VAL A 246 6.78 -6.05 18.18
CA VAL A 246 8.11 -5.78 17.61
C VAL A 246 8.63 -4.45 18.16
N GLU A 247 9.74 -4.48 18.88
CA GLU A 247 10.41 -3.28 19.35
C GLU A 247 11.42 -2.78 18.32
N MET A 248 11.31 -1.51 17.95
CA MET A 248 12.21 -0.81 17.05
C MET A 248 12.95 0.27 17.84
N ASN A 249 14.13 -0.05 18.36
CA ASN A 249 14.87 0.83 19.26
C ASN A 249 15.71 1.89 18.53
N GLU A 250 16.28 1.52 17.36
CA GLU A 250 17.12 2.41 16.58
C GLU A 250 16.28 3.46 15.81
N PRO A 251 16.80 4.68 15.61
CA PRO A 251 16.20 5.65 14.72
C PRO A 251 16.08 5.10 13.30
N PHE A 252 15.01 5.45 12.60
CA PHE A 252 14.87 5.09 11.19
C PHE A 252 15.88 5.87 10.35
N MET A 253 16.53 5.15 9.40
CA MET A 253 17.46 5.76 8.47
C MET A 253 16.79 6.91 7.72
N ARG A 254 17.47 8.05 7.59
CA ARG A 254 17.09 9.12 6.68
C ARG A 254 17.95 9.03 5.43
N MET A 255 17.31 8.88 4.29
CA MET A 255 17.96 8.70 2.99
C MET A 255 17.52 9.83 2.07
N PRO A 256 18.44 10.65 1.55
CA PRO A 256 18.12 11.62 0.50
C PRO A 256 17.52 10.90 -0.73
N TRP A 257 16.52 11.51 -1.36
CA TRP A 257 15.90 10.95 -2.57
C TRP A 257 16.93 10.64 -3.66
N ALA A 258 17.94 11.51 -3.83
CA ALA A 258 19.00 11.28 -4.80
C ALA A 258 19.76 9.96 -4.56
N ASP A 259 20.03 9.63 -3.29
CA ASP A 259 20.68 8.37 -2.91
C ASP A 259 19.76 7.17 -3.10
N ALA A 260 18.47 7.31 -2.77
CA ALA A 260 17.46 6.27 -3.01
C ALA A 260 17.39 5.93 -4.51
N MET A 261 17.35 6.93 -5.37
CA MET A 261 17.34 6.73 -6.81
C MET A 261 18.67 6.21 -7.36
N LYS A 262 19.80 6.68 -6.82
CA LYS A 262 21.15 6.25 -7.24
C LYS A 262 21.41 4.78 -6.93
N TYR A 263 21.12 4.36 -5.70
CA TYR A 263 21.51 3.03 -5.18
C TYR A 263 20.42 1.97 -5.29
N TYR A 264 19.15 2.38 -5.50
CA TYR A 264 18.02 1.45 -5.51
C TYR A 264 17.03 1.70 -6.66
N GLY A 265 17.14 2.83 -7.37
CA GLY A 265 16.25 3.16 -8.49
C GLY A 265 14.79 3.37 -8.11
N SER A 266 14.54 3.69 -6.84
CA SER A 266 13.20 3.86 -6.27
C SER A 266 13.21 4.86 -5.13
N ASP A 267 12.18 5.69 -5.04
CA ASP A 267 11.90 6.58 -3.91
C ASP A 267 11.38 5.82 -2.66
N LYS A 268 11.14 4.52 -2.80
CA LYS A 268 10.67 3.61 -1.74
C LYS A 268 11.49 2.32 -1.72
N PRO A 269 12.78 2.38 -1.42
CA PRO A 269 13.65 1.21 -1.47
C PRO A 269 13.29 0.16 -0.40
N ASP A 270 13.32 -1.11 -0.78
CA ASP A 270 13.22 -2.22 0.16
C ASP A 270 14.60 -2.51 0.76
N LEU A 271 14.79 -2.18 2.03
CA LEU A 271 16.07 -2.32 2.75
C LEU A 271 16.16 -3.61 3.58
N ARG A 272 15.22 -4.55 3.42
CA ARG A 272 15.33 -5.85 4.09
C ARG A 272 16.55 -6.67 3.64
N PHE A 273 17.09 -6.32 2.49
CA PHE A 273 18.26 -6.96 1.88
C PHE A 273 19.16 -5.95 1.16
N GLY A 274 20.37 -6.35 0.84
CA GLY A 274 21.38 -5.53 0.16
C GLY A 274 21.11 -5.34 -1.34
N MET A 275 22.07 -5.71 -2.18
CA MET A 275 22.07 -5.53 -3.65
C MET A 275 21.95 -4.06 -4.07
N LYS A 276 22.74 -3.17 -3.47
CA LYS A 276 22.87 -1.79 -3.95
C LYS A 276 23.38 -1.80 -5.39
N PHE A 277 22.89 -0.84 -6.18
CA PHE A 277 23.38 -0.64 -7.53
C PHE A 277 24.83 -0.19 -7.52
N VAL A 278 25.59 -0.72 -8.47
CA VAL A 278 26.93 -0.25 -8.82
C VAL A 278 26.87 0.27 -10.25
N GLU A 279 27.27 1.52 -10.43
CA GLU A 279 27.44 2.12 -11.76
C GLU A 279 28.71 1.62 -12.39
N LEU A 280 28.64 1.23 -13.64
CA LEU A 280 29.73 0.57 -14.37
C LEU A 280 30.18 1.34 -15.62
N MET A 281 29.79 2.61 -15.75
CA MET A 281 30.12 3.43 -16.94
C MET A 281 31.63 3.47 -17.17
N ASP A 282 32.42 3.78 -16.15
CA ASP A 282 33.87 3.93 -16.25
C ASP A 282 34.61 2.60 -16.48
N ILE A 283 33.99 1.47 -16.13
CA ILE A 283 34.60 0.14 -16.20
C ILE A 283 34.21 -0.58 -17.51
N MET A 284 32.94 -0.50 -17.92
CA MET A 284 32.40 -1.37 -18.97
C MET A 284 32.20 -0.67 -20.32
N LYS A 285 32.24 0.66 -20.39
CA LYS A 285 32.06 1.43 -21.64
C LYS A 285 33.41 1.55 -22.38
N GLY A 286 33.38 1.52 -23.73
CA GLY A 286 34.57 1.76 -24.56
C GLY A 286 35.36 0.49 -24.93
N HIS A 287 34.82 -0.71 -24.74
CA HIS A 287 35.47 -1.98 -25.05
C HIS A 287 34.97 -2.67 -26.31
N GLY A 288 34.21 -1.94 -27.17
CA GLY A 288 33.72 -2.48 -28.43
C GLY A 288 32.45 -3.33 -28.31
N PHE A 289 31.76 -3.29 -27.18
CA PHE A 289 30.41 -3.86 -27.07
C PHE A 289 29.37 -2.78 -27.32
N PRO A 290 28.71 -2.75 -28.50
CA PRO A 290 27.89 -1.61 -28.92
C PRO A 290 26.75 -1.27 -27.98
N VAL A 291 26.20 -2.27 -27.27
CA VAL A 291 25.09 -2.07 -26.32
C VAL A 291 25.53 -1.20 -25.14
N PHE A 292 26.76 -1.40 -24.65
CA PHE A 292 27.32 -0.61 -23.56
C PHE A 292 27.97 0.68 -24.05
N ASP A 293 28.64 0.62 -25.19
CA ASP A 293 29.36 1.78 -25.75
C ASP A 293 28.39 2.93 -26.10
N ASN A 294 27.17 2.60 -26.50
CA ASN A 294 26.12 3.58 -26.84
C ASN A 294 25.19 3.92 -25.66
N ALA A 295 25.39 3.32 -24.48
CA ALA A 295 24.52 3.56 -23.34
C ALA A 295 24.83 4.88 -22.65
N ALA A 296 23.78 5.55 -22.14
CA ALA A 296 23.90 6.67 -21.22
C ALA A 296 24.05 6.23 -19.75
N TYR A 297 23.69 4.98 -19.47
CA TYR A 297 23.83 4.38 -18.14
C TYR A 297 24.08 2.88 -18.26
N ILE A 298 25.03 2.38 -17.47
CA ILE A 298 25.31 0.96 -17.25
C ILE A 298 25.38 0.75 -15.75
N GLY A 299 24.54 -0.12 -15.22
CA GLY A 299 24.53 -0.41 -13.78
C GLY A 299 24.09 -1.85 -13.51
N GLY A 300 24.45 -2.34 -12.35
CA GLY A 300 24.14 -3.72 -12.00
C GLY A 300 23.93 -3.95 -10.52
N ILE A 301 23.55 -5.18 -10.20
CA ILE A 301 23.40 -5.73 -8.86
C ILE A 301 24.23 -7.01 -8.73
N CYS A 302 24.64 -7.33 -7.49
CA CYS A 302 25.29 -8.60 -7.16
C CYS A 302 24.34 -9.44 -6.30
N ALA A 303 23.93 -10.59 -6.82
CA ALA A 303 23.14 -11.60 -6.12
C ALA A 303 24.10 -12.64 -5.48
N GLU A 304 24.27 -12.53 -4.18
CA GLU A 304 25.18 -13.41 -3.41
C GLU A 304 24.75 -14.88 -3.53
N GLY A 305 25.70 -15.75 -3.80
CA GLY A 305 25.50 -17.20 -3.89
C GLY A 305 24.67 -17.67 -5.08
N ALA A 306 24.32 -16.81 -6.04
CA ALA A 306 23.42 -17.14 -7.14
C ALA A 306 24.14 -17.57 -8.45
N ALA A 307 25.47 -17.80 -8.44
CA ALA A 307 26.20 -18.25 -9.64
C ALA A 307 25.72 -19.62 -10.17
N HIS A 308 25.03 -20.39 -9.33
CA HIS A 308 24.43 -21.68 -9.70
C HIS A 308 23.21 -21.58 -10.62
N TYR A 309 22.67 -20.39 -10.87
CA TYR A 309 21.54 -20.21 -11.77
C TYR A 309 21.83 -20.80 -13.13
N THR A 310 20.93 -21.66 -13.62
CA THR A 310 21.04 -22.27 -14.93
C THR A 310 20.80 -21.24 -16.03
N ARG A 311 21.23 -21.55 -17.26
CA ARG A 311 20.95 -20.70 -18.43
C ARG A 311 19.46 -20.43 -18.58
N LYS A 312 18.60 -21.44 -18.38
CA LYS A 312 17.14 -21.29 -18.45
C LYS A 312 16.61 -20.27 -17.44
N GLN A 313 17.12 -20.26 -16.21
CA GLN A 313 16.72 -19.27 -15.20
C GLN A 313 17.18 -17.87 -15.58
N LEU A 314 18.37 -17.72 -16.14
CA LEU A 314 18.88 -16.42 -16.63
C LEU A 314 18.09 -15.93 -17.87
N ASP A 315 17.68 -16.83 -18.76
CA ASP A 315 16.80 -16.50 -19.89
C ASP A 315 15.42 -16.02 -19.39
N VAL A 316 14.85 -16.65 -18.36
CA VAL A 316 13.60 -16.22 -17.71
C VAL A 316 13.75 -14.82 -17.11
N LEU A 317 14.86 -14.52 -16.43
CA LEU A 317 15.14 -13.16 -15.90
C LEU A 317 15.28 -12.13 -17.03
N THR A 318 15.93 -12.52 -18.14
CA THR A 318 16.05 -11.65 -19.31
C THR A 318 14.69 -11.32 -19.92
N GLU A 319 13.80 -12.30 -20.05
CA GLU A 319 12.44 -12.07 -20.52
C GLU A 319 11.60 -11.27 -19.50
N PHE A 320 11.84 -11.45 -18.19
CA PHE A 320 11.20 -10.66 -17.15
C PHE A 320 11.50 -9.16 -17.31
N VAL A 321 12.77 -8.78 -17.47
CA VAL A 321 13.14 -7.35 -17.61
C VAL A 321 12.69 -6.73 -18.96
N LYS A 322 12.45 -7.56 -19.98
CA LYS A 322 11.93 -7.11 -21.28
C LYS A 322 10.42 -6.88 -21.30
N ARG A 323 9.68 -7.31 -20.29
CA ARG A 323 8.22 -7.10 -20.23
C ARG A 323 7.90 -5.62 -20.48
N PRO A 324 6.79 -5.30 -21.18
CA PRO A 324 6.43 -3.92 -21.51
C PRO A 324 6.37 -2.98 -20.28
N GLN A 325 5.98 -3.52 -19.13
CA GLN A 325 5.89 -2.78 -17.87
C GLN A 325 7.26 -2.35 -17.32
N ILE A 326 8.33 -3.08 -17.65
CA ILE A 326 9.71 -2.80 -17.25
C ILE A 326 10.47 -2.16 -18.39
N GLY A 327 10.44 -2.77 -19.58
CA GLY A 327 10.90 -2.20 -20.84
C GLY A 327 12.41 -2.14 -21.01
N ALA A 328 13.19 -2.99 -20.33
CA ALA A 328 14.61 -3.10 -20.59
C ALA A 328 14.87 -3.81 -21.92
N LYS A 329 15.94 -3.42 -22.62
CA LYS A 329 16.30 -3.99 -23.94
C LYS A 329 16.91 -5.39 -23.83
N GLY A 330 17.49 -5.73 -22.69
CA GLY A 330 18.15 -7.00 -22.41
C GLY A 330 18.86 -6.98 -21.06
N MET A 331 19.53 -8.07 -20.74
CA MET A 331 20.30 -8.23 -19.50
C MET A 331 21.62 -8.92 -19.79
N VAL A 332 22.71 -8.39 -19.27
CA VAL A 332 24.02 -9.03 -19.24
C VAL A 332 24.23 -9.66 -17.87
N TYR A 333 24.83 -10.84 -17.80
CA TYR A 333 25.17 -11.48 -16.55
C TYR A 333 26.64 -11.91 -16.51
N ALA A 334 27.20 -11.95 -15.31
CA ALA A 334 28.52 -12.49 -15.05
C ALA A 334 28.50 -13.34 -13.77
N ARG A 335 29.18 -14.49 -13.84
CA ARG A 335 29.35 -15.40 -12.70
C ARG A 335 30.76 -15.30 -12.15
N VAL A 336 30.87 -15.29 -10.84
CA VAL A 336 32.17 -15.45 -10.20
C VAL A 336 32.36 -16.95 -9.93
N GLU A 337 33.27 -17.57 -10.70
CA GLU A 337 33.57 -19.00 -10.60
C GLU A 337 34.32 -19.33 -9.28
N ALA A 338 34.37 -20.61 -8.93
CA ALA A 338 35.01 -21.08 -7.68
C ALA A 338 36.50 -20.72 -7.57
N ASP A 339 37.20 -20.61 -8.70
CA ASP A 339 38.58 -20.16 -8.79
C ASP A 339 38.78 -18.65 -8.71
N GLY A 340 37.67 -17.89 -8.62
CA GLY A 340 37.64 -16.42 -8.56
C GLY A 340 37.65 -15.75 -9.93
N ASN A 341 37.74 -16.50 -11.03
CA ASN A 341 37.60 -15.94 -12.38
C ASN A 341 36.14 -15.52 -12.64
N VAL A 342 35.97 -14.56 -13.55
CA VAL A 342 34.65 -14.07 -13.95
C VAL A 342 34.31 -14.58 -15.34
N LYS A 343 33.14 -15.19 -15.47
CA LYS A 343 32.57 -15.66 -16.74
C LYS A 343 31.31 -14.90 -17.08
N SER A 344 31.33 -14.14 -18.17
CA SER A 344 30.23 -13.29 -18.59
C SER A 344 29.55 -13.77 -19.87
N SER A 345 28.30 -13.38 -20.06
CA SER A 345 27.59 -13.58 -21.32
C SER A 345 28.19 -12.77 -22.48
N VAL A 346 29.09 -11.85 -22.20
CA VAL A 346 29.77 -10.96 -23.16
C VAL A 346 31.30 -11.07 -23.13
N ASP A 347 31.84 -12.19 -22.67
CA ASP A 347 33.28 -12.46 -22.53
C ASP A 347 34.11 -12.05 -23.76
N LYS A 348 33.56 -12.24 -24.94
CA LYS A 348 34.28 -11.95 -26.20
C LYS A 348 34.66 -10.48 -26.38
N PHE A 349 34.06 -9.58 -25.60
CA PHE A 349 34.33 -8.14 -25.68
C PHE A 349 35.24 -7.62 -24.58
N TYR A 350 35.43 -8.40 -23.50
CA TYR A 350 36.11 -7.94 -22.27
C TYR A 350 37.26 -8.85 -21.87
N ALA A 351 38.41 -8.25 -21.68
CA ALA A 351 39.55 -8.95 -21.07
C ALA A 351 39.27 -9.28 -19.60
N GLN A 352 39.93 -10.32 -19.06
CA GLN A 352 39.71 -10.75 -17.67
C GLN A 352 40.01 -9.64 -16.65
N GLU A 353 40.96 -8.76 -16.95
CA GLU A 353 41.31 -7.62 -16.09
C GLU A 353 40.12 -6.70 -15.88
N VAL A 354 39.35 -6.38 -16.92
CA VAL A 354 38.15 -5.55 -16.85
C VAL A 354 37.04 -6.27 -16.08
N LEU A 355 36.89 -7.56 -16.32
CA LEU A 355 35.90 -8.37 -15.58
C LEU A 355 36.24 -8.48 -14.09
N GLN A 356 37.54 -8.54 -13.74
CA GLN A 356 37.98 -8.52 -12.36
C GLN A 356 37.79 -7.16 -11.70
N GLU A 357 37.98 -6.06 -12.43
CA GLU A 357 37.66 -4.71 -11.96
C GLU A 357 36.17 -4.57 -11.68
N MET A 358 35.30 -5.03 -12.58
CA MET A 358 33.86 -5.10 -12.38
C MET A 358 33.50 -5.92 -11.12
N LYS A 359 34.06 -7.12 -10.97
CA LYS A 359 33.87 -7.95 -9.76
C LYS A 359 34.26 -7.21 -8.49
N ALA A 360 35.40 -6.51 -8.51
CA ALA A 360 35.86 -5.72 -7.37
C ALA A 360 34.91 -4.58 -7.01
N ALA A 361 34.33 -3.91 -8.01
CA ALA A 361 33.34 -2.84 -7.79
C ALA A 361 32.10 -3.32 -7.02
N PHE A 362 31.70 -4.58 -7.18
CA PHE A 362 30.61 -5.21 -6.42
C PHE A 362 31.07 -5.85 -5.11
N ASN A 363 32.36 -5.93 -4.80
CA ASN A 363 32.91 -6.80 -3.75
C ASN A 363 32.43 -8.25 -3.89
N ALA A 364 32.22 -8.70 -5.13
CA ALA A 364 31.66 -10.02 -5.40
C ALA A 364 32.66 -11.15 -5.08
N LYS A 365 32.15 -12.27 -4.58
CA LYS A 365 32.90 -13.44 -4.14
C LYS A 365 32.64 -14.62 -5.07
N PRO A 366 33.52 -15.65 -5.02
CA PRO A 366 33.21 -16.91 -5.69
C PRO A 366 31.83 -17.44 -5.31
N GLY A 367 31.04 -17.79 -6.32
CA GLY A 367 29.65 -18.21 -6.14
C GLY A 367 28.60 -17.11 -6.35
N ASP A 368 28.99 -15.85 -6.56
CA ASP A 368 28.06 -14.73 -6.77
C ASP A 368 27.71 -14.56 -8.25
N LEU A 369 26.52 -13.97 -8.49
CA LEU A 369 26.00 -13.65 -9.80
C LEU A 369 25.82 -12.12 -9.91
N ILE A 370 26.45 -11.53 -10.91
CA ILE A 370 26.29 -10.11 -11.25
C ILE A 370 25.30 -10.00 -12.41
N LEU A 371 24.30 -9.14 -12.28
CA LEU A 371 23.30 -8.85 -13.30
C LEU A 371 23.36 -7.37 -13.67
N ILE A 372 23.42 -7.08 -14.96
CA ILE A 372 23.70 -5.73 -15.49
C ILE A 372 22.62 -5.34 -16.49
N LEU A 373 22.09 -4.14 -16.34
CA LEU A 373 21.23 -3.46 -17.32
C LEU A 373 21.93 -2.21 -17.84
N SER A 374 21.57 -1.83 -19.07
CA SER A 374 22.03 -0.59 -19.71
C SER A 374 20.91 0.05 -20.49
N GLY A 375 20.96 1.36 -20.66
CA GLY A 375 19.95 2.11 -21.38
C GLY A 375 20.43 3.51 -21.79
N ASP A 376 19.58 4.17 -22.56
CA ASP A 376 19.76 5.53 -23.09
C ASP A 376 19.28 6.63 -22.13
N ASP A 377 18.66 6.25 -21.01
CA ASP A 377 18.23 7.12 -19.93
C ASP A 377 18.59 6.50 -18.59
N ALA A 378 19.34 7.24 -17.78
CA ALA A 378 19.86 6.75 -16.51
C ALA A 378 18.74 6.49 -15.48
N MET A 379 17.77 7.40 -15.38
CA MET A 379 16.67 7.30 -14.41
C MET A 379 15.77 6.12 -14.74
N LYS A 380 15.40 5.98 -16.00
CA LYS A 380 14.60 4.86 -16.51
C LYS A 380 15.32 3.53 -16.28
N THR A 381 16.61 3.46 -16.59
CA THR A 381 17.39 2.22 -16.40
C THR A 381 17.54 1.85 -14.93
N ARG A 382 17.71 2.81 -14.02
CA ARG A 382 17.71 2.56 -12.57
C ARG A 382 16.35 2.02 -12.08
N LYS A 383 15.23 2.55 -12.58
CA LYS A 383 13.89 2.01 -12.26
C LYS A 383 13.74 0.56 -12.76
N GLN A 384 14.22 0.25 -13.97
CA GLN A 384 14.23 -1.11 -14.51
C GLN A 384 15.10 -2.06 -13.66
N LEU A 385 16.25 -1.59 -13.22
CA LEU A 385 17.17 -2.34 -12.36
C LEU A 385 16.57 -2.60 -10.97
N ASN A 386 15.75 -1.68 -10.45
CA ASN A 386 15.00 -1.92 -9.22
C ASN A 386 14.01 -3.09 -9.35
N GLU A 387 13.29 -3.20 -10.47
CA GLU A 387 12.40 -4.34 -10.71
C GLU A 387 13.17 -5.66 -10.70
N LEU A 388 14.33 -5.69 -11.35
CA LEU A 388 15.21 -6.86 -11.32
C LEU A 388 15.72 -7.17 -9.90
N ARG A 389 16.10 -6.14 -9.13
CA ARG A 389 16.53 -6.27 -7.74
C ARG A 389 15.43 -6.88 -6.86
N LEU A 390 14.20 -6.40 -7.00
CA LEU A 390 13.06 -6.90 -6.24
C LEU A 390 12.73 -8.35 -6.62
N GLU A 391 12.79 -8.69 -7.90
CA GLU A 391 12.59 -10.06 -8.38
C GLU A 391 13.66 -11.01 -7.84
N MET A 392 14.93 -10.61 -7.85
CA MET A 392 16.00 -11.39 -7.24
C MET A 392 15.80 -11.55 -5.73
N GLY A 393 15.37 -10.50 -5.05
CA GLY A 393 15.02 -10.55 -3.62
C GLY A 393 13.89 -11.55 -3.33
N ASN A 394 12.89 -11.67 -4.22
CA ASN A 394 11.82 -12.67 -4.11
C ASN A 394 12.38 -14.10 -4.34
N GLN A 395 13.11 -14.32 -5.43
CA GLN A 395 13.62 -15.63 -5.79
C GLN A 395 14.61 -16.19 -4.75
N LEU A 396 15.37 -15.33 -4.11
CA LEU A 396 16.33 -15.70 -3.05
C LEU A 396 15.71 -15.71 -1.63
N GLY A 397 14.40 -15.44 -1.50
CA GLY A 397 13.71 -15.45 -0.20
C GLY A 397 14.14 -14.33 0.75
N LEU A 398 14.71 -13.23 0.24
CA LEU A 398 15.26 -12.14 1.05
C LEU A 398 14.19 -11.13 1.52
N ARG A 399 13.00 -11.19 0.93
CA ARG A 399 11.88 -10.30 1.24
C ARG A 399 10.94 -10.93 2.29
N ASP A 400 11.49 -11.30 3.45
CA ASP A 400 10.71 -11.87 4.55
C ASP A 400 9.62 -10.89 5.02
N LYS A 401 8.38 -11.34 5.00
CA LYS A 401 7.20 -10.55 5.42
C LYS A 401 7.13 -10.32 6.93
N ASN A 402 7.88 -11.08 7.73
CA ASN A 402 7.96 -10.92 9.18
C ASN A 402 9.11 -9.99 9.62
N LYS A 403 9.97 -9.58 8.69
CA LYS A 403 11.02 -8.60 8.92
C LYS A 403 10.54 -7.22 8.48
N PHE A 404 10.59 -6.26 9.40
CA PHE A 404 10.17 -4.88 9.13
C PHE A 404 11.39 -3.96 9.15
N VAL A 405 11.60 -3.24 8.06
CA VAL A 405 12.65 -2.22 7.94
C VAL A 405 12.01 -0.94 7.42
N CYS A 406 12.00 0.06 8.26
CA CYS A 406 11.46 1.38 7.94
C CYS A 406 12.59 2.39 7.71
N LEU A 407 12.35 3.36 6.85
CA LEU A 407 13.23 4.50 6.61
C LEU A 407 12.41 5.73 6.27
N TRP A 408 13.06 6.88 6.34
CA TRP A 408 12.58 8.14 5.79
C TRP A 408 13.32 8.44 4.49
N VAL A 409 12.60 8.74 3.43
CA VAL A 409 13.16 9.36 2.24
C VAL A 409 12.88 10.85 2.33
N VAL A 410 13.91 11.65 2.14
CA VAL A 410 13.90 13.11 2.34
C VAL A 410 14.53 13.81 1.15
N ASP A 411 14.49 15.15 1.14
CA ASP A 411 15.15 15.98 0.12
C ASP A 411 14.73 15.62 -1.31
N PHE A 412 13.43 15.44 -1.51
CA PHE A 412 12.85 15.21 -2.83
C PHE A 412 13.10 16.40 -3.77
N PRO A 413 13.17 16.23 -5.08
CA PRO A 413 13.04 17.34 -6.02
C PRO A 413 11.73 18.09 -5.77
N MET A 414 11.78 19.40 -5.84
CA MET A 414 10.58 20.25 -5.70
C MET A 414 9.66 20.11 -6.90
N PHE A 415 10.27 19.99 -8.07
CA PHE A 415 9.59 19.94 -9.35
C PHE A 415 10.04 18.72 -10.16
N GLU A 416 9.16 18.27 -11.04
CA GLU A 416 9.46 17.34 -12.11
C GLU A 416 9.00 17.90 -13.45
N TRP A 417 9.71 17.56 -14.53
CA TRP A 417 9.31 17.95 -15.86
C TRP A 417 8.23 17.02 -16.40
N SER A 418 7.14 17.59 -16.89
CA SER A 418 6.10 16.85 -17.60
C SER A 418 6.27 17.03 -19.11
N ASP A 419 6.59 15.95 -19.82
CA ASP A 419 6.66 15.97 -21.29
C ASP A 419 5.28 16.20 -21.92
N GLU A 420 4.22 15.72 -21.27
CA GLU A 420 2.83 15.89 -21.72
C GLU A 420 2.37 17.35 -21.62
N GLU A 421 2.67 18.00 -20.50
CA GLU A 421 2.28 19.39 -20.23
C GLU A 421 3.32 20.40 -20.75
N GLY A 422 4.53 19.97 -21.06
CA GLY A 422 5.64 20.81 -21.50
C GLY A 422 6.09 21.85 -20.46
N ARG A 423 5.96 21.54 -19.18
CA ARG A 423 6.27 22.43 -18.07
C ARG A 423 6.69 21.69 -16.78
N LEU A 424 7.19 22.45 -15.83
CA LEU A 424 7.44 21.94 -14.49
C LEU A 424 6.11 21.70 -13.74
N MET A 425 6.04 20.56 -13.07
CA MET A 425 4.96 20.18 -12.19
C MET A 425 5.50 20.03 -10.77
N ALA A 426 4.67 20.28 -9.76
CA ALA A 426 5.06 19.99 -8.38
C ALA A 426 5.15 18.47 -8.18
N MET A 427 6.24 17.99 -7.60
CA MET A 427 6.42 16.56 -7.35
C MET A 427 5.46 16.05 -6.25
N HIS A 428 5.12 16.90 -5.26
CA HIS A 428 4.15 16.61 -4.20
C HIS A 428 2.87 17.43 -4.42
N HIS A 429 2.86 18.69 -3.96
CA HIS A 429 1.74 19.61 -4.16
C HIS A 429 2.22 21.07 -4.11
N PRO A 430 1.45 22.04 -4.64
CA PRO A 430 1.88 23.44 -4.77
C PRO A 430 2.16 24.17 -3.44
N PHE A 431 1.75 23.62 -2.31
CA PHE A 431 1.91 24.21 -0.98
C PHE A 431 3.15 23.70 -0.24
N THR A 432 3.92 22.80 -0.85
CA THR A 432 5.17 22.26 -0.28
C THR A 432 6.21 23.36 -0.19
N HIS A 433 6.87 23.49 0.97
CA HIS A 433 7.97 24.45 1.17
C HIS A 433 9.26 23.92 0.51
N PRO A 434 9.98 24.74 -0.27
CA PRO A 434 11.34 24.40 -0.69
C PRO A 434 12.28 24.38 0.53
N LYS A 435 13.41 23.69 0.45
CA LYS A 435 14.48 23.87 1.45
C LYS A 435 14.91 25.34 1.50
N ASP A 436 15.11 25.88 2.70
CA ASP A 436 15.45 27.30 2.87
C ASP A 436 16.70 27.71 2.10
N GLU A 437 17.72 26.85 2.10
CA GLU A 437 18.96 27.06 1.36
C GLU A 437 18.80 27.07 -0.16
N ASP A 438 17.73 26.46 -0.67
CA ASP A 438 17.46 26.34 -2.10
C ASP A 438 16.50 27.44 -2.63
N ILE A 439 15.91 28.26 -1.76
CA ILE A 439 14.99 29.34 -2.17
C ILE A 439 15.60 30.26 -3.24
N PRO A 440 16.88 30.67 -3.17
CA PRO A 440 17.48 31.47 -4.23
C PRO A 440 17.53 30.80 -5.60
N LEU A 441 17.51 29.46 -5.66
CA LEU A 441 17.51 28.71 -6.92
C LEU A 441 16.18 28.81 -7.66
N LEU A 442 15.09 29.18 -7.00
CA LEU A 442 13.79 29.38 -7.67
C LEU A 442 13.83 30.39 -8.80
N ASP A 443 14.77 31.36 -8.75
CA ASP A 443 14.95 32.39 -9.78
C ASP A 443 15.98 32.00 -10.86
N THR A 444 16.87 31.02 -10.58
CA THR A 444 18.01 30.72 -11.44
C THR A 444 17.97 29.31 -12.03
N ASP A 445 17.62 28.32 -11.22
CA ASP A 445 17.52 26.90 -11.60
C ASP A 445 16.43 26.18 -10.80
N PRO A 446 15.15 26.39 -11.09
CA PRO A 446 14.06 25.77 -10.35
C PRO A 446 14.12 24.25 -10.33
N ALA A 447 14.70 23.60 -11.36
CA ALA A 447 14.82 22.16 -11.42
C ALA A 447 15.76 21.56 -10.37
N ALA A 448 16.69 22.35 -9.83
CA ALA A 448 17.62 21.93 -8.79
C ALA A 448 17.07 22.12 -7.35
N VAL A 449 15.92 22.77 -7.20
CA VAL A 449 15.32 23.06 -5.89
C VAL A 449 14.82 21.76 -5.23
N ARG A 450 15.20 21.55 -3.97
CA ARG A 450 14.69 20.43 -3.16
C ARG A 450 13.49 20.88 -2.33
N ALA A 451 12.55 19.96 -2.19
CA ALA A 451 11.39 20.11 -1.33
C ALA A 451 11.71 19.77 0.13
N ASP A 452 11.12 20.49 1.06
CA ASP A 452 11.10 20.10 2.46
C ASP A 452 9.98 19.05 2.69
N ALA A 453 10.16 17.91 2.03
CA ALA A 453 9.24 16.78 2.01
C ALA A 453 9.90 15.51 2.56
N TYR A 454 9.08 14.62 3.10
CA TYR A 454 9.53 13.42 3.79
C TYR A 454 8.50 12.31 3.67
N ASP A 455 8.92 11.16 3.13
CA ASP A 455 8.10 9.96 3.01
C ASP A 455 8.62 8.87 3.93
N MET A 456 7.72 8.22 4.65
CA MET A 456 8.07 7.01 5.38
C MET A 456 7.85 5.80 4.48
N VAL A 457 8.87 4.98 4.39
CA VAL A 457 8.86 3.74 3.63
C VAL A 457 9.04 2.57 4.58
N CYS A 458 8.25 1.52 4.41
CA CYS A 458 8.40 0.26 5.12
C CYS A 458 8.40 -0.89 4.12
N ASN A 459 9.45 -1.71 4.12
CA ASN A 459 9.57 -2.89 3.27
C ASN A 459 9.36 -2.64 1.76
N GLY A 460 9.81 -1.49 1.26
CA GLY A 460 9.65 -1.13 -0.15
C GLY A 460 8.28 -0.54 -0.51
N ILE A 461 7.48 -0.21 0.49
CA ILE A 461 6.17 0.42 0.33
C ILE A 461 6.18 1.78 1.01
N GLU A 462 5.84 2.84 0.29
CA GLU A 462 5.54 4.14 0.87
C GLU A 462 4.26 4.02 1.71
N VAL A 463 4.41 4.16 3.02
CA VAL A 463 3.28 4.08 3.95
C VAL A 463 2.64 5.42 4.22
N GLY A 464 3.33 6.50 3.90
CA GLY A 464 2.80 7.85 3.97
C GLY A 464 3.84 8.91 3.71
N GLY A 465 3.39 10.01 3.15
CA GLY A 465 4.20 11.17 2.82
C GLY A 465 3.72 12.44 3.50
N GLY A 466 4.59 13.43 3.50
CA GLY A 466 4.31 14.74 4.06
C GLY A 466 5.35 15.78 3.68
N SER A 467 5.08 17.02 4.06
CA SER A 467 6.00 18.13 3.85
C SER A 467 5.77 19.26 4.86
N ILE A 468 6.73 20.14 4.98
CA ILE A 468 6.52 21.47 5.52
C ILE A 468 5.78 22.30 4.47
N ARG A 469 4.89 23.21 4.90
CA ARG A 469 4.03 24.01 4.03
C ARG A 469 4.53 25.42 3.92
N ILE A 470 4.37 26.01 2.74
CA ILE A 470 4.57 27.45 2.55
C ILE A 470 3.54 28.19 3.39
N HIS A 471 3.98 29.18 4.17
CA HIS A 471 3.13 30.10 4.92
C HIS A 471 3.34 31.57 4.50
N ASP A 472 4.40 31.84 3.76
CA ASP A 472 4.67 33.16 3.17
C ASP A 472 3.93 33.34 1.85
N ALA A 473 3.15 34.42 1.73
CA ALA A 473 2.32 34.68 0.56
C ALA A 473 3.14 35.01 -0.70
N GLN A 474 4.32 35.61 -0.57
CA GLN A 474 5.16 35.96 -1.72
C GLN A 474 5.83 34.69 -2.28
N LEU A 475 6.33 33.85 -1.40
CA LEU A 475 6.89 32.55 -1.79
C LEU A 475 5.82 31.68 -2.46
N GLN A 476 4.58 31.66 -1.92
CA GLN A 476 3.49 30.91 -2.53
C GLN A 476 3.12 31.43 -3.93
N ALA A 477 3.09 32.74 -4.13
CA ALA A 477 2.86 33.35 -5.44
C ALA A 477 3.95 32.97 -6.44
N LYS A 478 5.23 32.97 -6.01
CA LYS A 478 6.37 32.55 -6.83
C LYS A 478 6.26 31.08 -7.25
N MET A 479 5.84 30.20 -6.32
CA MET A 479 5.62 28.78 -6.63
C MET A 479 4.54 28.59 -7.69
N PHE A 480 3.42 29.29 -7.58
CA PHE A 480 2.35 29.23 -8.60
C PHE A 480 2.84 29.74 -9.97
N GLU A 481 3.64 30.81 -10.00
CA GLU A 481 4.25 31.32 -11.25
C GLU A 481 5.09 30.24 -11.94
N ILE A 482 6.01 29.57 -11.19
CA ILE A 482 6.89 28.52 -11.73
C ILE A 482 6.06 27.33 -12.23
N LEU A 483 4.96 27.00 -11.58
CA LEU A 483 4.03 25.93 -11.98
C LEU A 483 3.10 26.34 -13.13
N GLY A 484 3.24 27.56 -13.68
CA GLY A 484 2.48 28.04 -14.83
C GLY A 484 1.05 28.49 -14.50
N PHE A 485 0.73 28.76 -13.23
CA PHE A 485 -0.53 29.38 -12.87
C PHE A 485 -0.50 30.88 -13.12
N THR A 486 -1.52 31.40 -13.79
CA THR A 486 -1.75 32.85 -13.75
C THR A 486 -2.31 33.26 -12.40
N PRO A 487 -2.13 34.53 -11.96
CA PRO A 487 -2.73 35.01 -10.70
C PRO A 487 -4.23 34.75 -10.62
N GLU A 488 -4.95 34.90 -11.74
CA GLU A 488 -6.41 34.69 -11.83
C GLU A 488 -6.77 33.22 -11.59
N LYS A 489 -6.05 32.29 -12.23
CA LYS A 489 -6.26 30.85 -12.04
C LYS A 489 -5.92 30.39 -10.63
N ALA A 490 -4.81 30.89 -10.07
CA ALA A 490 -4.44 30.61 -8.69
C ALA A 490 -5.50 31.11 -7.70
N GLN A 491 -6.05 32.32 -7.96
CA GLN A 491 -7.14 32.89 -7.15
C GLN A 491 -8.45 32.11 -7.31
N GLU A 492 -8.77 31.65 -8.51
CA GLU A 492 -9.96 30.83 -8.76
C GLU A 492 -9.92 29.49 -8.02
N GLN A 493 -8.78 28.80 -8.07
CA GLN A 493 -8.64 27.45 -7.53
C GLN A 493 -8.31 27.42 -6.04
N PHE A 494 -7.46 28.34 -5.57
CA PHE A 494 -6.91 28.36 -4.22
C PHE A 494 -7.16 29.65 -3.46
N GLY A 495 -8.00 30.55 -4.01
CA GLY A 495 -8.21 31.88 -3.45
C GLY A 495 -8.71 31.87 -2.01
N PHE A 496 -9.55 30.91 -1.64
CA PHE A 496 -10.04 30.75 -0.28
C PHE A 496 -8.90 30.47 0.71
N LEU A 497 -7.95 29.62 0.33
CA LEU A 497 -6.77 29.27 1.16
C LEU A 497 -5.76 30.43 1.19
N MET A 498 -5.45 31.01 0.03
CA MET A 498 -4.56 32.18 -0.07
C MET A 498 -5.10 33.38 0.72
N ASN A 499 -6.42 33.58 0.73
CA ASN A 499 -7.04 34.63 1.52
C ASN A 499 -6.97 34.32 3.02
N ALA A 500 -7.13 33.06 3.44
CA ALA A 500 -6.97 32.69 4.84
C ALA A 500 -5.52 32.94 5.33
N PHE A 501 -4.51 32.72 4.50
CA PHE A 501 -3.11 32.96 4.88
C PHE A 501 -2.82 34.43 5.16
N LYS A 502 -3.59 35.37 4.61
CA LYS A 502 -3.47 36.81 4.92
C LYS A 502 -3.84 37.16 6.37
N TYR A 503 -4.52 36.26 7.07
CA TYR A 503 -4.91 36.44 8.47
C TYR A 503 -3.97 35.76 9.47
N GLY A 504 -2.73 35.49 9.08
CA GLY A 504 -1.70 34.96 9.97
C GLY A 504 -1.66 33.42 9.98
N ALA A 505 -1.31 32.84 8.84
CA ALA A 505 -1.03 31.40 8.78
C ALA A 505 0.25 31.06 9.54
N PRO A 506 0.23 30.07 10.47
CA PRO A 506 1.43 29.66 11.17
C PRO A 506 2.37 28.84 10.26
N PRO A 507 3.68 28.81 10.53
CA PRO A 507 4.54 27.73 10.03
C PRO A 507 3.92 26.40 10.39
N ARG A 508 3.85 25.46 9.45
CA ARG A 508 3.15 24.20 9.65
C ARG A 508 3.69 23.09 8.78
N GLY A 509 3.50 21.89 9.23
CA GLY A 509 3.82 20.68 8.50
C GLY A 509 2.85 19.58 8.81
N GLY A 510 2.74 18.62 7.92
CA GLY A 510 1.84 17.51 8.11
C GLY A 510 2.15 16.34 7.20
N ARG A 511 1.38 15.29 7.38
CA ARG A 511 1.50 14.09 6.58
C ARG A 511 0.21 13.29 6.56
N ALA A 512 0.15 12.37 5.64
CA ALA A 512 -0.90 11.38 5.59
C ALA A 512 -0.31 9.97 5.48
N TYR A 513 -0.85 9.03 6.23
CA TYR A 513 -0.55 7.61 6.10
C TYR A 513 -1.70 6.90 5.38
N GLY A 514 -1.38 6.01 4.44
CA GLY A 514 -2.35 5.07 3.90
C GLY A 514 -2.68 3.99 4.94
N LEU A 515 -3.83 4.10 5.63
CA LEU A 515 -4.24 3.10 6.62
C LEU A 515 -4.31 1.70 6.00
N ASP A 516 -4.83 1.58 4.79
CA ASP A 516 -4.95 0.31 4.09
C ASP A 516 -3.57 -0.33 3.84
N ARG A 517 -2.56 0.47 3.47
CA ARG A 517 -1.17 0.03 3.28
C ARG A 517 -0.53 -0.43 4.60
N TRP A 518 -0.72 0.32 5.68
CA TRP A 518 -0.23 -0.08 7.01
C TRP A 518 -0.82 -1.42 7.42
N VAL A 519 -2.14 -1.59 7.31
CA VAL A 519 -2.81 -2.86 7.64
C VAL A 519 -2.27 -4.00 6.79
N SER A 520 -2.08 -3.79 5.47
CA SER A 520 -1.56 -4.85 4.59
C SER A 520 -0.13 -5.28 4.96
N ILE A 521 0.75 -4.34 5.32
CA ILE A 521 2.12 -4.63 5.77
C ILE A 521 2.07 -5.43 7.08
N PHE A 522 1.27 -4.99 8.06
CA PHE A 522 1.15 -5.67 9.35
C PHE A 522 0.52 -7.05 9.23
N ALA A 523 -0.38 -7.27 8.28
CA ALA A 523 -1.00 -8.56 8.00
C ALA A 523 -0.16 -9.45 7.05
N GLY A 524 0.92 -8.94 6.45
CA GLY A 524 1.73 -9.65 5.46
C GLY A 524 1.02 -9.92 4.14
N LEU A 525 0.09 -9.04 3.73
CA LEU A 525 -0.72 -9.16 2.51
C LEU A 525 -0.05 -8.47 1.31
N ASP A 526 -0.34 -8.99 0.13
CA ASP A 526 0.16 -8.44 -1.14
C ASP A 526 -0.82 -7.43 -1.77
N SER A 527 -2.05 -7.35 -1.27
CA SER A 527 -3.09 -6.44 -1.75
C SER A 527 -3.83 -5.76 -0.61
N ILE A 528 -4.11 -4.47 -0.75
CA ILE A 528 -4.93 -3.72 0.20
C ILE A 528 -6.41 -4.13 0.18
N ARG A 529 -6.88 -4.80 -0.87
CA ARG A 529 -8.28 -5.28 -0.99
C ARG A 529 -8.68 -6.18 0.16
N ASP A 530 -7.76 -7.00 0.65
CA ASP A 530 -8.03 -7.91 1.75
C ASP A 530 -8.12 -7.22 3.12
N CYS A 531 -7.72 -5.94 3.19
CA CYS A 531 -7.85 -5.07 4.37
C CYS A 531 -9.12 -4.21 4.35
N ILE A 532 -9.91 -4.28 3.27
CA ILE A 532 -11.11 -3.46 3.05
C ILE A 532 -12.32 -4.39 3.08
N ALA A 533 -13.37 -4.01 3.82
CA ALA A 533 -14.55 -4.86 3.97
C ALA A 533 -15.22 -5.14 2.61
N PHE A 534 -15.45 -4.09 1.82
CA PHE A 534 -16.11 -4.15 0.52
C PHE A 534 -15.28 -3.38 -0.53
N PRO A 535 -14.20 -3.98 -1.06
CA PRO A 535 -13.33 -3.34 -2.04
C PRO A 535 -13.96 -3.36 -3.43
N LYS A 536 -13.49 -2.47 -4.32
CA LYS A 536 -13.77 -2.55 -5.74
C LYS A 536 -12.85 -3.57 -6.43
N ASN A 537 -13.33 -4.18 -7.51
CA ASN A 537 -12.51 -5.05 -8.35
C ASN A 537 -11.53 -4.24 -9.23
N ASN A 538 -10.74 -4.91 -10.08
CA ASN A 538 -9.76 -4.26 -10.96
C ASN A 538 -10.39 -3.32 -12.00
N SER A 539 -11.69 -3.44 -12.27
CA SER A 539 -12.45 -2.56 -13.17
C SER A 539 -13.15 -1.41 -12.42
N GLY A 540 -12.84 -1.20 -11.13
CA GLY A 540 -13.46 -0.16 -10.31
C GLY A 540 -14.91 -0.44 -9.91
N ARG A 541 -15.40 -1.69 -10.04
CA ARG A 541 -16.78 -2.06 -9.74
C ARG A 541 -16.90 -2.75 -8.39
N ASP A 542 -17.97 -2.42 -7.68
CA ASP A 542 -18.52 -3.25 -6.62
C ASP A 542 -19.50 -4.25 -7.25
N VAL A 543 -19.06 -5.49 -7.42
CA VAL A 543 -19.86 -6.52 -8.08
C VAL A 543 -20.93 -7.14 -7.17
N MET A 544 -20.89 -6.85 -5.87
CA MET A 544 -21.91 -7.28 -4.92
C MET A 544 -23.10 -6.30 -4.91
N LEU A 545 -22.82 -4.98 -4.93
CA LEU A 545 -23.84 -3.94 -4.94
C LEU A 545 -24.22 -3.48 -6.35
N ASP A 546 -23.56 -4.02 -7.38
CA ASP A 546 -23.67 -3.60 -8.77
C ASP A 546 -23.46 -2.08 -8.97
N ALA A 547 -22.40 -1.56 -8.34
CA ALA A 547 -22.02 -0.15 -8.44
C ALA A 547 -20.71 0.02 -9.24
N PRO A 548 -20.58 1.04 -10.11
CA PRO A 548 -21.59 2.03 -10.47
C PRO A 548 -22.74 1.44 -11.32
N SER A 549 -23.91 2.03 -11.23
CA SER A 549 -25.10 1.63 -11.96
C SER A 549 -25.77 2.85 -12.62
N ALA A 550 -26.70 2.60 -13.55
CA ALA A 550 -27.49 3.65 -14.17
C ALA A 550 -28.41 4.31 -13.14
N ILE A 551 -28.72 5.57 -13.36
CA ILE A 551 -29.64 6.37 -12.54
C ILE A 551 -30.98 6.50 -13.28
N ASP A 552 -32.09 6.53 -12.54
CA ASP A 552 -33.42 6.73 -13.09
C ASP A 552 -33.53 8.06 -13.84
N GLN A 553 -34.26 8.05 -14.99
CA GLN A 553 -34.46 9.24 -15.81
C GLN A 553 -35.06 10.39 -15.03
N LYS A 554 -36.02 10.11 -14.13
CA LYS A 554 -36.62 11.13 -13.26
C LYS A 554 -35.57 11.85 -12.40
N GLN A 555 -34.61 11.12 -11.87
CA GLN A 555 -33.53 11.71 -11.07
C GLN A 555 -32.59 12.56 -11.94
N LEU A 556 -32.29 12.10 -13.16
CA LEU A 556 -31.51 12.89 -14.12
C LEU A 556 -32.22 14.19 -14.48
N ASP A 557 -33.54 14.14 -14.73
CA ASP A 557 -34.37 15.32 -15.04
C ASP A 557 -34.36 16.31 -13.87
N GLU A 558 -34.52 15.84 -12.62
CA GLU A 558 -34.43 16.67 -11.41
C GLU A 558 -33.05 17.32 -11.21
N LEU A 559 -31.99 16.70 -11.71
CA LEU A 559 -30.62 17.20 -11.66
C LEU A 559 -30.28 18.07 -12.88
N ASN A 560 -31.16 18.17 -13.88
CA ASN A 560 -30.91 18.81 -15.19
C ASN A 560 -29.70 18.21 -15.92
N LEU A 561 -29.55 16.87 -15.89
CA LEU A 561 -28.44 16.13 -16.51
C LEU A 561 -28.92 15.30 -17.69
N ILE A 562 -28.09 15.27 -18.72
CA ILE A 562 -28.23 14.39 -19.88
C ILE A 562 -26.99 13.49 -19.91
N VAL A 563 -27.21 12.17 -19.98
CA VAL A 563 -26.12 11.20 -20.12
C VAL A 563 -25.96 10.84 -21.60
N GLU A 564 -24.81 11.19 -22.17
CA GLU A 564 -24.41 10.78 -23.51
C GLU A 564 -23.30 9.73 -23.39
N VAL A 565 -23.59 8.51 -23.84
CA VAL A 565 -22.58 7.44 -23.88
C VAL A 565 -21.96 7.45 -25.28
N LYS A 566 -20.66 7.77 -25.36
CA LYS A 566 -19.91 7.60 -26.59
C LYS A 566 -19.56 6.12 -26.75
N GLU A 567 -19.94 5.52 -27.88
CA GLU A 567 -19.58 4.14 -28.24
C GLU A 567 -18.07 3.96 -28.46
#